data_d04fd0239b4a913df98d18b03eab2815
#
_entry.id   d04fd0239b4a913df98d18b03eab2815
#
_cell.length_a   1.000
_cell.length_b   1.000
_cell.length_c   1.000
_cell.angle_alpha   90.00
_cell.angle_beta   90.00
_cell.angle_gamma   90.00
#
_symmetry.space_group_name_H-M   'P 1'
#
loop_
_entity.id
_entity.type
_entity.pdbx_description
1 polymer ?
#
loop_
_entity_poly.entity_id
_entity_poly.type
_entity_poly.pdbx_seq_one_letter_code
_entity_poly.pdbx_strand_id
1 'polypeptide(L)'
;AHACMDQIRLLATTLNELDGLVASMPLRELEKDRAAIEAKKRTAPPALAADYDKSISEIDAQRQAHQSLLERKESLEIKLHSMSNQFRQLSLDLASAHAVDAQTKLDSQHAALATLSKRAEEIRASIEDLRTGSDDWLSMEIEKLSQNGA
;
A
#
# COMPACT_ATOMS: atom_id res chain seq x y z
N ALA A 1 -1.81 3.42 23.58
CA ALA A 1 -0.47 3.13 23.03
C ALA A 1 -0.41 1.75 22.35
N HIS A 2 -0.90 0.67 22.99
CA HIS A 2 -0.84 -0.68 22.44
C HIS A 2 -1.62 -0.84 21.13
N ALA A 3 -2.83 -0.32 21.02
CA ALA A 3 -3.65 -0.41 19.81
C ALA A 3 -2.99 0.25 18.58
N CYS A 4 -2.27 1.36 18.80
CA CYS A 4 -1.55 2.06 17.73
C CYS A 4 -0.35 1.25 17.23
N MET A 5 0.39 0.60 18.14
CA MET A 5 1.51 -0.27 17.82
C MET A 5 1.07 -1.52 17.06
N ASP A 6 -0.05 -2.11 17.44
CA ASP A 6 -0.61 -3.29 16.78
C ASP A 6 -1.04 -2.96 15.35
N GLN A 7 -1.57 -1.77 15.12
CA GLN A 7 -1.93 -1.33 13.78
C GLN A 7 -0.74 -0.99 12.90
N ILE A 8 0.34 -0.43 13.46
CA ILE A 8 1.61 -0.24 12.74
C ILE A 8 2.20 -1.59 12.34
N ARG A 9 2.15 -2.59 13.22
CA ARG A 9 2.58 -3.96 12.90
C ARG A 9 1.75 -4.58 11.79
N LEU A 10 0.43 -4.40 11.83
CA LEU A 10 -0.46 -4.88 10.77
C LEU A 10 -0.13 -4.27 9.42
N LEU A 11 0.13 -2.97 9.37
CA LEU A 11 0.58 -2.28 8.16
C LEU A 11 1.93 -2.81 7.65
N ALA A 12 2.89 -3.02 8.55
CA ALA A 12 4.18 -3.59 8.18
C ALA A 12 4.03 -5.01 7.62
N THR A 13 3.15 -5.81 8.19
CA THR A 13 2.82 -7.14 7.69
C THR A 13 2.18 -7.08 6.29
N THR A 14 1.24 -6.19 6.08
CA THR A 14 0.60 -5.96 4.78
C THR A 14 1.62 -5.51 3.72
N LEU A 15 2.55 -4.64 4.07
CA LEU A 15 3.64 -4.23 3.16
C LEU A 15 4.54 -5.40 2.79
N ASN A 16 4.89 -6.26 3.74
CA ASN A 16 5.69 -7.47 3.47
C ASN A 16 4.95 -8.45 2.55
N GLU A 17 3.65 -8.61 2.72
CA GLU A 17 2.82 -9.42 1.83
C GLU A 17 2.77 -8.85 0.41
N LEU A 18 2.64 -7.53 0.27
CA LEU A 18 2.71 -6.84 -1.03
C LEU A 18 4.08 -6.97 -1.68
N ASP A 19 5.17 -6.87 -0.91
CA ASP A 19 6.52 -7.13 -1.39
C ASP A 19 6.68 -8.54 -1.94
N GLY A 20 6.15 -9.53 -1.24
CA GLY A 20 6.15 -10.92 -1.67
C GLY A 20 5.38 -11.12 -2.97
N LEU A 21 4.20 -10.51 -3.11
CA LEU A 21 3.40 -10.56 -4.33
C LEU A 21 4.11 -9.91 -5.52
N VAL A 22 4.68 -8.74 -5.34
CA VAL A 22 5.44 -8.03 -6.37
C VAL A 22 6.67 -8.84 -6.81
N ALA A 23 7.40 -9.41 -5.87
CA ALA A 23 8.58 -10.23 -6.13
C ALA A 23 8.23 -11.56 -6.84
N SER A 24 7.05 -12.11 -6.61
CA SER A 24 6.58 -13.35 -7.24
C SER A 24 6.14 -13.19 -8.69
N MET A 25 5.92 -11.97 -9.17
CA MET A 25 5.50 -11.71 -10.55
C MET A 25 6.71 -11.70 -11.50
N PRO A 26 6.78 -12.61 -12.48
CA PRO A 26 7.94 -12.73 -13.38
C PRO A 26 7.87 -11.71 -14.53
N LEU A 27 8.03 -10.41 -14.21
CA LEU A 27 7.89 -9.32 -15.17
C LEU A 27 8.80 -9.45 -16.40
N ARG A 28 10.05 -9.88 -16.18
CA ARG A 28 11.01 -10.09 -17.27
C ARG A 28 10.60 -11.21 -18.22
N GLU A 29 9.99 -12.27 -17.67
CA GLU A 29 9.47 -13.36 -18.48
C GLU A 29 8.25 -12.91 -19.29
N LEU A 30 7.35 -12.16 -18.68
CA LEU A 30 6.21 -11.56 -19.37
C LEU A 30 6.64 -10.65 -20.51
N GLU A 31 7.68 -9.85 -20.35
CA GLU A 31 8.22 -9.00 -21.41
C GLU A 31 8.83 -9.80 -22.54
N LYS A 32 9.57 -10.86 -22.23
CA LYS A 32 10.10 -11.78 -23.23
C LYS A 32 9.01 -12.50 -24.01
N ASP A 33 8.01 -13.00 -23.30
CA ASP A 33 6.88 -13.71 -23.91
C ASP A 33 6.09 -12.78 -24.81
N ARG A 34 5.84 -11.54 -24.38
CA ARG A 34 5.19 -10.53 -25.19
C ARG A 34 5.94 -10.24 -26.48
N ALA A 35 7.25 -10.03 -26.39
CA ALA A 35 8.09 -9.78 -27.56
C ALA A 35 8.12 -10.98 -28.52
N ALA A 36 8.18 -12.20 -27.99
CA ALA A 36 8.14 -13.43 -28.78
C ALA A 36 6.80 -13.61 -29.52
N ILE A 37 5.69 -13.31 -28.84
CA ILE A 37 4.35 -13.38 -29.43
C ILE A 37 4.17 -12.30 -30.52
N GLU A 38 4.63 -11.08 -30.28
CA GLU A 38 4.62 -10.03 -31.32
C GLU A 38 5.43 -10.40 -32.55
N ALA A 39 6.60 -10.99 -32.36
CA ALA A 39 7.43 -11.46 -33.48
C ALA A 39 6.73 -12.55 -34.28
N LYS A 40 6.08 -13.51 -33.62
CA LYS A 40 5.29 -14.57 -34.27
C LYS A 40 4.08 -14.01 -34.98
N LYS A 41 3.40 -13.03 -34.43
CA LYS A 41 2.24 -12.38 -35.03
C LYS A 41 2.58 -11.74 -36.38
N ARG A 42 3.76 -11.15 -36.52
CA ARG A 42 4.20 -10.51 -37.79
C ARG A 42 4.27 -11.47 -38.96
N THR A 43 4.54 -12.73 -38.71
CA THR A 43 4.70 -13.78 -39.74
C THR A 43 3.54 -14.79 -39.75
N ALA A 44 2.57 -14.60 -38.86
CA ALA A 44 1.45 -15.54 -38.73
C ALA A 44 0.37 -15.37 -39.81
N PRO A 45 -0.34 -16.45 -40.13
CA PRO A 45 -1.54 -16.34 -40.95
C PRO A 45 -2.61 -15.45 -40.32
N PRO A 46 -3.41 -14.72 -41.12
CA PRO A 46 -4.47 -13.85 -40.59
C PRO A 46 -5.47 -14.55 -39.69
N ALA A 47 -5.69 -15.84 -39.85
CA ALA A 47 -6.59 -16.64 -39.02
C ALA A 47 -6.12 -16.74 -37.52
N LEU A 48 -4.83 -16.59 -37.24
CA LEU A 48 -4.25 -16.66 -35.90
C LEU A 48 -4.04 -15.29 -35.27
N ALA A 49 -4.27 -14.20 -36.00
CA ALA A 49 -4.02 -12.85 -35.49
C ALA A 49 -4.83 -12.51 -34.26
N ALA A 50 -6.09 -12.94 -34.19
CA ALA A 50 -6.96 -12.71 -33.02
C ALA A 50 -6.47 -13.44 -31.77
N ASP A 51 -5.94 -14.65 -31.91
CA ASP A 51 -5.40 -15.45 -30.79
C ASP A 51 -4.11 -14.82 -30.26
N TYR A 52 -3.24 -14.32 -31.13
CA TYR A 52 -2.05 -13.57 -30.71
C TYR A 52 -2.40 -12.26 -30.02
N ASP A 53 -3.39 -11.51 -30.52
CA ASP A 53 -3.87 -10.28 -29.90
C ASP A 53 -4.45 -10.53 -28.50
N LYS A 54 -5.20 -11.62 -28.33
CA LYS A 54 -5.72 -12.04 -27.04
C LYS A 54 -4.58 -12.33 -26.06
N SER A 55 -3.58 -13.08 -26.48
CA SER A 55 -2.42 -13.44 -25.69
C SER A 55 -1.61 -12.20 -25.24
N ILE A 56 -1.40 -11.25 -26.15
CA ILE A 56 -0.74 -9.97 -25.85
C ILE A 56 -1.56 -9.17 -24.84
N SER A 57 -2.88 -9.11 -25.01
CA SER A 57 -3.77 -8.41 -24.09
C SER A 57 -3.74 -9.00 -22.68
N GLU A 58 -3.68 -10.31 -22.55
CA GLU A 58 -3.54 -11.00 -21.26
C GLU A 58 -2.22 -10.65 -20.57
N ILE A 59 -1.11 -10.61 -21.31
CA ILE A 59 0.20 -10.21 -20.78
C ILE A 59 0.20 -8.75 -20.37
N ASP A 60 -0.38 -7.87 -21.18
CA ASP A 60 -0.48 -6.44 -20.86
C ASP A 60 -1.34 -6.19 -19.62
N ALA A 61 -2.42 -6.95 -19.43
CA ALA A 61 -3.21 -6.90 -18.19
C ALA A 61 -2.41 -7.32 -16.95
N GLN A 62 -1.58 -8.36 -17.06
CA GLN A 62 -0.70 -8.78 -15.96
C GLN A 62 0.38 -7.73 -15.65
N ARG A 63 0.93 -7.09 -16.67
CA ARG A 63 1.90 -5.99 -16.48
C ARG A 63 1.25 -4.78 -15.80
N GLN A 64 0.04 -4.45 -16.18
CA GLN A 64 -0.70 -3.36 -15.55
C GLN A 64 -1.05 -3.67 -14.10
N ALA A 65 -1.45 -4.90 -13.79
CA ALA A 65 -1.68 -5.34 -12.42
C ALA A 65 -0.41 -5.22 -11.56
N HIS A 66 0.75 -5.61 -12.10
CA HIS A 66 2.03 -5.44 -11.43
C HIS A 66 2.35 -3.97 -11.14
N GLN A 67 2.15 -3.08 -12.13
CA GLN A 67 2.36 -1.65 -11.96
C GLN A 67 1.45 -1.07 -10.88
N SER A 68 0.17 -1.44 -10.86
CA SER A 68 -0.78 -1.00 -9.84
C SER A 68 -0.39 -1.46 -8.43
N LEU A 69 0.16 -2.68 -8.30
CA LEU A 69 0.69 -3.19 -7.04
C LEU A 69 1.89 -2.39 -6.55
N LEU A 70 2.81 -2.04 -7.44
CA LEU A 70 3.98 -1.20 -7.10
C LEU A 70 3.55 0.18 -6.62
N GLU A 71 2.64 0.83 -7.31
CA GLU A 71 2.13 2.16 -6.95
C GLU A 71 1.41 2.11 -5.59
N ARG A 72 0.64 1.06 -5.34
CA ARG A 72 -0.05 0.86 -4.06
C ARG A 72 0.93 0.64 -2.91
N LYS A 73 1.94 -0.19 -3.14
CA LYS A 73 3.03 -0.42 -2.18
C LYS A 73 3.73 0.89 -1.84
N GLU A 74 4.14 1.67 -2.83
CA GLU A 74 4.80 2.96 -2.63
C GLU A 74 3.92 3.93 -1.84
N SER A 75 2.64 4.02 -2.17
CA SER A 75 1.67 4.83 -1.44
C SER A 75 1.58 4.42 0.04
N LEU A 76 1.56 3.12 0.33
CA LEU A 76 1.54 2.60 1.71
C LEU A 76 2.84 2.89 2.45
N GLU A 77 4.00 2.79 1.80
CA GLU A 77 5.29 3.14 2.38
C GLU A 77 5.36 4.62 2.77
N ILE A 78 4.90 5.51 1.91
CA ILE A 78 4.83 6.95 2.17
C ILE A 78 3.92 7.24 3.37
N LYS A 79 2.76 6.61 3.43
CA LYS A 79 1.81 6.78 4.53
C LYS A 79 2.35 6.23 5.85
N LEU A 80 2.99 5.08 5.83
CA LEU A 80 3.64 4.51 7.00
C LEU A 80 4.76 5.42 7.53
N HIS A 81 5.55 5.99 6.63
CA HIS A 81 6.60 6.95 6.99
C HIS A 81 6.01 8.22 7.61
N SER A 82 4.93 8.76 7.03
CA SER A 82 4.20 9.90 7.58
C SER A 82 3.67 9.62 8.99
N MET A 83 3.07 8.46 9.20
CA MET A 83 2.58 8.04 10.52
C MET A 83 3.71 7.89 11.54
N SER A 84 4.84 7.33 11.13
CA SER A 84 6.02 7.22 11.98
C SER A 84 6.54 8.59 12.43
N ASN A 85 6.55 9.57 11.53
CA ASN A 85 6.91 10.95 11.84
C ASN A 85 5.92 11.61 12.80
N GLN A 86 4.62 11.40 12.58
CA GLN A 86 3.58 11.92 13.49
C GLN A 86 3.70 11.31 14.89
N PHE A 87 4.03 10.02 14.97
CA PHE A 87 4.25 9.34 16.23
C PHE A 87 5.50 9.86 16.96
N ARG A 88 6.59 10.14 16.24
CA ARG A 88 7.78 10.80 16.82
C ARG A 88 7.44 12.19 17.34
N GLN A 89 6.67 12.97 16.60
CA GLN A 89 6.25 14.31 17.02
C GLN A 89 5.39 14.22 18.30
N LEU A 90 4.47 13.27 18.33
CA LEU A 90 3.65 13.01 19.52
C LEU A 90 4.51 12.66 20.74
N SER A 91 5.53 11.84 20.56
CA SER A 91 6.47 11.46 21.63
C SER A 91 7.29 12.64 22.12
N LEU A 92 7.72 13.53 21.22
CA LEU A 92 8.43 14.76 21.57
C LEU A 92 7.53 15.75 22.31
N ASP A 93 6.29 15.92 21.88
CA ASP A 93 5.32 16.78 22.53
C ASP A 93 4.98 16.26 23.94
N LEU A 94 4.90 14.95 24.12
CA LEU A 94 4.70 14.32 25.40
C LEU A 94 5.92 14.55 26.33
N ALA A 95 7.12 14.37 25.82
CA ALA A 95 8.34 14.64 26.57
C ALA A 95 8.47 16.12 26.96
N SER A 96 8.11 17.05 26.07
CA SER A 96 8.06 18.48 26.35
C SER A 96 7.02 18.83 27.41
N ALA A 97 5.85 18.21 27.37
CA ALA A 97 4.80 18.39 28.38
C ALA A 97 5.24 17.92 29.77
N HIS A 98 6.10 16.89 29.86
CA HIS A 98 6.68 16.43 31.11
C HIS A 98 7.82 17.30 31.66
N ALA A 99 8.45 18.10 30.81
CA ALA A 99 9.59 18.96 31.16
C ALA A 99 9.18 20.35 31.65
N VAL A 100 7.91 20.75 31.52
CA VAL A 100 7.40 22.06 31.96
C VAL A 100 7.10 22.08 33.44
N ASP A 101 7.54 23.16 34.13
CA ASP A 101 7.52 23.34 35.60
C ASP A 101 6.12 23.30 36.22
N ALA A 102 6.05 22.86 37.49
CA ALA A 102 4.83 22.44 38.16
C ALA A 102 3.76 23.53 38.36
N GLN A 103 4.06 24.80 38.18
CA GLN A 103 3.13 25.90 38.43
C GLN A 103 2.32 26.34 37.19
N THR A 104 2.82 26.07 36.02
CA THR A 104 2.08 26.24 34.73
C THR A 104 1.36 24.95 34.29
N LYS A 105 1.45 23.92 35.13
CA LYS A 105 1.15 22.53 34.76
C LYS A 105 -0.32 22.24 34.49
N LEU A 106 -1.27 22.86 35.15
CA LEU A 106 -2.67 22.44 35.07
C LEU A 106 -3.34 22.87 33.75
N ASP A 107 -3.16 24.11 33.34
CA ASP A 107 -3.75 24.60 32.07
C ASP A 107 -2.98 24.11 30.84
N SER A 108 -1.65 24.05 30.94
CA SER A 108 -0.79 23.49 29.87
C SER A 108 -0.98 21.99 29.71
N GLN A 109 -1.21 21.24 30.80
CA GLN A 109 -1.48 19.80 30.72
C GLN A 109 -2.82 19.49 30.03
N HIS A 110 -3.86 20.27 30.32
CA HIS A 110 -5.15 20.08 29.64
C HIS A 110 -5.06 20.38 28.13
N ALA A 111 -4.37 21.45 27.75
CA ALA A 111 -4.14 21.79 26.34
C ALA A 111 -3.24 20.76 25.63
N ALA A 112 -2.18 20.32 26.28
CA ALA A 112 -1.28 19.30 25.74
C ALA A 112 -1.99 17.94 25.58
N LEU A 113 -2.77 17.51 26.58
CA LEU A 113 -3.57 16.29 26.51
C LEU A 113 -4.64 16.34 25.43
N ALA A 114 -5.31 17.48 25.25
CA ALA A 114 -6.27 17.67 24.17
C ALA A 114 -5.61 17.56 22.78
N THR A 115 -4.44 18.18 22.60
CA THR A 115 -3.64 18.10 21.37
C THR A 115 -3.16 16.67 21.09
N LEU A 116 -2.67 15.99 22.12
CA LEU A 116 -2.23 14.60 22.05
C LEU A 116 -3.39 13.65 21.70
N SER A 117 -4.54 13.85 22.32
CA SER A 117 -5.74 13.07 22.03
C SER A 117 -6.21 13.26 20.59
N LYS A 118 -6.21 14.49 20.11
CA LYS A 118 -6.57 14.81 18.71
C LYS A 118 -5.61 14.18 17.71
N ARG A 119 -4.30 14.26 17.95
CA ARG A 119 -3.29 13.64 17.09
C ARG A 119 -3.38 12.11 17.10
N ALA A 120 -3.65 11.52 18.27
CA ALA A 120 -3.85 10.08 18.36
C ALA A 120 -5.09 9.62 17.58
N GLU A 121 -6.18 10.41 17.60
CA GLU A 121 -7.37 10.13 16.79
C GLU A 121 -7.10 10.30 15.27
N GLU A 122 -6.35 11.33 14.87
CA GLU A 122 -5.94 11.53 13.47
C GLU A 122 -5.08 10.36 12.96
N ILE A 123 -4.13 9.89 13.75
CA ILE A 123 -3.32 8.71 13.43
C ILE A 123 -4.20 7.46 13.33
N ARG A 124 -5.12 7.28 14.27
CA ARG A 124 -6.04 6.14 14.29
C ARG A 124 -6.96 6.13 13.06
N ALA A 125 -7.49 7.30 12.68
CA ALA A 125 -8.31 7.45 11.48
C ALA A 125 -7.49 7.16 10.21
N SER A 126 -6.25 7.63 10.13
CA SER A 126 -5.35 7.35 9.01
C SER A 126 -5.02 5.87 8.88
N ILE A 127 -4.81 5.18 9.99
CA ILE A 127 -4.56 3.73 10.03
C ILE A 127 -5.80 2.96 9.58
N GLU A 128 -6.99 3.33 10.05
CA GLU A 128 -8.24 2.68 9.67
C GLU A 128 -8.54 2.87 8.19
N ASP A 129 -8.32 4.06 7.65
CA ASP A 129 -8.45 4.39 6.22
C ASP A 129 -7.52 3.53 5.36
N LEU A 130 -6.28 3.35 5.80
CA LEU A 130 -5.30 2.50 5.13
C LEU A 130 -5.71 1.03 5.15
N ARG A 131 -6.19 0.55 6.29
CA ARG A 131 -6.65 -0.83 6.43
C ARG A 131 -7.84 -1.12 5.53
N THR A 132 -8.86 -0.28 5.59
CA THR A 132 -10.08 -0.42 4.78
C THR A 132 -9.77 -0.30 3.28
N GLY A 133 -9.01 0.71 2.89
CA GLY A 133 -8.63 0.90 1.48
C GLY A 133 -7.70 -0.20 0.95
N SER A 134 -6.86 -0.79 1.78
CA SER A 134 -5.99 -1.91 1.41
C SER A 134 -6.78 -3.21 1.26
N ASP A 135 -7.68 -3.50 2.18
CA ASP A 135 -8.53 -4.70 2.13
C ASP A 135 -9.49 -4.66 0.93
N ASP A 136 -10.13 -3.53 0.66
CA ASP A 136 -11.00 -3.32 -0.49
C ASP A 136 -10.24 -3.48 -1.80
N TRP A 137 -9.05 -2.91 -1.87
CA TRP A 137 -8.20 -2.99 -3.06
C TRP A 137 -7.72 -4.42 -3.32
N LEU A 138 -7.24 -5.14 -2.30
CA LEU A 138 -6.83 -6.55 -2.42
C LEU A 138 -8.00 -7.42 -2.86
N SER A 139 -9.19 -7.19 -2.31
CA SER A 139 -10.41 -7.91 -2.70
C SER A 139 -10.77 -7.66 -4.16
N MET A 140 -10.70 -6.42 -4.61
CA MET A 140 -10.96 -6.05 -6.01
C MET A 140 -9.93 -6.65 -6.98
N GLU A 141 -8.65 -6.68 -6.60
CA GLU A 141 -7.59 -7.21 -7.46
C GLU A 141 -7.64 -8.74 -7.54
N ILE A 142 -7.93 -9.43 -6.43
CA ILE A 142 -8.18 -10.87 -6.40
C ILE A 142 -9.41 -11.22 -7.28
N GLU A 143 -10.46 -10.43 -7.20
CA GLU A 143 -11.66 -10.64 -8.03
C GLU A 143 -11.37 -10.46 -9.53
N LYS A 144 -10.60 -9.44 -9.91
CA LYS A 144 -10.16 -9.23 -11.29
C LYS A 144 -9.30 -10.39 -11.81
N LEU A 145 -8.36 -10.86 -11.01
CA LEU A 145 -7.51 -12.00 -11.35
C LEU A 145 -8.32 -13.29 -11.50
N SER A 146 -9.33 -13.48 -10.66
CA SER A 146 -10.26 -14.61 -10.72
C SER A 146 -11.17 -14.57 -11.97
N GLN A 147 -11.62 -13.40 -12.38
CA GLN A 147 -12.45 -13.22 -13.59
C GLN A 147 -11.63 -13.35 -14.88
N ASN A 148 -10.35 -12.98 -14.87
CA ASN A 148 -9.47 -13.11 -16.02
C ASN A 148 -8.85 -14.50 -16.19
N GLY A 149 -8.94 -15.34 -15.17
CA GLY A 149 -8.46 -16.73 -15.19
C GLY A 149 -9.50 -17.76 -15.67
N ALA A 150 -10.67 -17.31 -15.93
CA ALA A 150 -11.75 -18.11 -16.54
C ALA A 150 -11.92 -17.74 -18.01
#